data_e1ce16ed34e5b09ee25117eb25a72c02
#
_entry.id   e1ce16ed34e5b09ee25117eb25a72c02
#
_cell.length_a   1.000
_cell.length_b   1.000
_cell.length_c   1.000
_cell.angle_alpha   90.00
_cell.angle_beta   90.00
_cell.angle_gamma   90.00
#
_symmetry.space_group_name_H-M   'P 1'
#
loop_
_entity.id
_entity.type
_entity.pdbx_description
1 polymer ?
#
loop_
_entity_poly.entity_id
_entity_poly.type
_entity_poly.pdbx_seq_one_letter_code
_entity_poly.pdbx_strand_id
1 'polypeptide(L)'
;MVRMSPSASATVYIVGAAGQLGTALRARRPTDFPGHDIRALTSADLDIGDEASVRAALGDLAAGDVVINCAAYTDVDGAQSDEAGAYRVNADGPAHLARATVAAGAWLIHVSTDYVFSGQVGGSETGPRSPAQPYEPDDVGEVIPATVYGASKLAGERSALDTDPRTTVVRTAWVYTGGPDSRDFVGTMRRLEQTRETVSVVDDQVGSPTYARDLADGLWELAATGPTEAVAGAVLHGTNAGRASWYEVARAVFAQVGASPDRVHPCTTAEFPRPAPRPAFSVLSGASWAAAGLRPLREWRAALDEAIGASEPASGSLP
;
A
#
# COMPACT_ATOMS: atom_id res chain seq x y z
N MET A 1 -21.22 38.83 20.61
CA MET A 1 -20.35 38.55 19.48
C MET A 1 -19.23 37.67 20.03
N VAL A 2 -19.41 36.34 20.06
CA VAL A 2 -18.42 35.38 20.56
C VAL A 2 -17.37 35.27 19.44
N ARG A 3 -16.15 35.70 19.70
CA ARG A 3 -15.00 35.39 18.83
C ARG A 3 -14.80 33.88 18.87
N MET A 4 -15.16 33.19 17.79
CA MET A 4 -14.68 31.82 17.58
C MET A 4 -13.17 31.92 17.49
N SER A 5 -12.47 31.24 18.40
CA SER A 5 -11.04 30.99 18.28
C SER A 5 -10.79 30.28 16.95
N PRO A 6 -9.70 30.58 16.22
CA PRO A 6 -9.38 29.82 15.03
C PRO A 6 -9.30 28.35 15.45
N SER A 7 -10.05 27.48 14.75
CA SER A 7 -9.94 26.03 14.88
C SER A 7 -8.44 25.71 14.76
N ALA A 8 -7.91 25.01 15.76
CA ALA A 8 -6.54 24.49 15.69
C ALA A 8 -6.42 23.75 14.35
N SER A 9 -5.37 24.03 13.58
CA SER A 9 -5.15 23.34 12.31
C SER A 9 -4.96 21.86 12.62
N ALA A 10 -5.73 20.99 11.95
CA ALA A 10 -5.59 19.55 12.13
C ALA A 10 -4.20 19.09 11.64
N THR A 11 -3.66 18.05 12.25
CA THR A 11 -2.34 17.49 11.90
C THR A 11 -2.52 16.16 11.19
N VAL A 12 -1.72 15.90 10.14
CA VAL A 12 -1.61 14.58 9.52
C VAL A 12 -0.33 13.92 9.97
N TYR A 13 -0.45 12.79 10.66
CA TYR A 13 0.66 11.97 11.11
C TYR A 13 0.91 10.86 10.07
N ILE A 14 2.08 10.87 9.44
CA ILE A 14 2.50 9.81 8.52
C ILE A 14 3.38 8.84 9.28
N VAL A 15 2.84 7.68 9.64
CA VAL A 15 3.57 6.61 10.34
C VAL A 15 4.21 5.68 9.32
N GLY A 16 5.48 5.32 9.53
CA GLY A 16 6.28 4.61 8.52
C GLY A 16 6.83 5.52 7.42
N ALA A 17 7.13 6.77 7.78
CA ALA A 17 7.48 7.87 6.88
C ALA A 17 8.77 7.67 6.06
N ALA A 18 9.63 6.72 6.44
CA ALA A 18 10.85 6.35 5.70
C ALA A 18 10.63 5.25 4.64
N GLY A 19 9.46 4.58 4.64
CA GLY A 19 9.09 3.58 3.64
C GLY A 19 8.76 4.21 2.27
N GLN A 20 8.56 3.36 1.27
CA GLN A 20 8.24 3.79 -0.10
C GLN A 20 7.01 4.72 -0.15
N LEU A 21 5.89 4.28 0.42
CA LEU A 21 4.65 5.05 0.45
C LEU A 21 4.75 6.26 1.38
N GLY A 22 5.36 6.13 2.56
CA GLY A 22 5.56 7.24 3.48
C GLY A 22 6.42 8.36 2.86
N THR A 23 7.45 8.00 2.11
CA THR A 23 8.27 8.96 1.34
C THR A 23 7.46 9.64 0.25
N ALA A 24 6.63 8.89 -0.49
CA ALA A 24 5.74 9.44 -1.51
C ALA A 24 4.72 10.41 -0.91
N LEU A 25 4.08 10.08 0.21
CA LEU A 25 3.15 10.97 0.94
C LEU A 25 3.81 12.29 1.34
N ARG A 26 5.04 12.23 1.88
CA ARG A 26 5.80 13.44 2.25
C ARG A 26 6.12 14.33 1.04
N ALA A 27 6.44 13.71 -0.09
CA ALA A 27 6.81 14.41 -1.33
C ALA A 27 5.58 14.97 -2.08
N ARG A 28 4.40 14.40 -1.88
CA ARG A 28 3.17 14.69 -2.61
C ARG A 28 2.14 15.50 -1.81
N ARG A 29 2.57 16.17 -0.74
CA ARG A 29 1.67 17.05 0.00
C ARG A 29 0.97 18.03 -0.94
N PRO A 30 -0.39 18.03 -1.00
CA PRO A 30 -1.11 19.00 -1.78
C PRO A 30 -0.87 20.43 -1.26
N THR A 31 -0.62 21.36 -2.16
CA THR A 31 -0.42 22.79 -1.83
C THR A 31 -1.69 23.47 -1.31
N ASP A 32 -2.83 22.90 -1.67
CA ASP A 32 -4.18 23.34 -1.33
C ASP A 32 -4.83 22.51 -0.19
N PHE A 33 -4.03 21.69 0.51
CA PHE A 33 -4.46 21.01 1.75
C PHE A 33 -4.34 22.02 2.92
N PRO A 34 -5.35 22.88 3.09
CA PRO A 34 -5.20 24.06 3.94
C PRO A 34 -5.21 23.70 5.41
N GLY A 35 -4.28 24.26 6.14
CA GLY A 35 -4.34 24.29 7.60
C GLY A 35 -3.91 23.02 8.33
N HIS A 36 -3.31 22.03 7.65
CA HIS A 36 -2.80 20.84 8.31
C HIS A 36 -1.27 20.88 8.44
N ASP A 37 -0.77 20.68 9.63
CA ASP A 37 0.64 20.36 9.83
C ASP A 37 0.89 18.88 9.47
N ILE A 38 2.11 18.54 9.06
CA ILE A 38 2.50 17.16 8.80
C ILE A 38 3.58 16.75 9.80
N ARG A 39 3.33 15.64 10.50
CA ARG A 39 4.30 14.95 11.32
C ARG A 39 4.68 13.63 10.69
N ALA A 40 5.91 13.52 10.23
CA ALA A 40 6.45 12.31 9.61
C ALA A 40 7.21 11.50 10.67
N LEU A 41 6.69 10.31 10.99
CA LEU A 41 7.24 9.43 12.03
C LEU A 41 7.85 8.19 11.37
N THR A 42 9.16 8.00 11.59
CA THR A 42 9.91 6.82 11.15
C THR A 42 9.93 5.75 12.24
N SER A 43 10.51 4.59 11.98
CA SER A 43 10.70 3.55 13.01
C SER A 43 11.65 3.95 14.14
N ALA A 44 12.44 5.00 13.96
CA ALA A 44 13.25 5.58 15.03
C ALA A 44 12.43 6.47 15.97
N ASP A 45 11.33 7.05 15.48
CA ASP A 45 10.45 7.94 16.23
C ASP A 45 9.30 7.18 16.90
N LEU A 46 8.85 6.08 16.28
CA LEU A 46 7.68 5.33 16.69
C LEU A 46 7.80 3.85 16.30
N ASP A 47 7.92 2.95 17.28
CA ASP A 47 7.66 1.53 17.12
C ASP A 47 6.17 1.26 17.36
N ILE A 48 5.41 0.98 16.29
CA ILE A 48 3.96 0.72 16.42
C ILE A 48 3.65 -0.57 17.17
N GLY A 49 4.58 -1.54 17.20
CA GLY A 49 4.46 -2.77 17.97
C GLY A 49 4.66 -2.61 19.48
N ASP A 50 4.99 -1.40 19.95
CA ASP A 50 5.09 -1.03 21.37
C ASP A 50 4.08 0.06 21.71
N GLU A 51 3.10 -0.29 22.54
CA GLU A 51 2.04 0.63 22.97
C GLU A 51 2.56 1.85 23.73
N ALA A 52 3.65 1.71 24.48
CA ALA A 52 4.25 2.84 25.19
C ALA A 52 4.90 3.82 24.21
N SER A 53 5.56 3.30 23.16
CA SER A 53 6.10 4.10 22.06
C SER A 53 4.99 4.85 21.34
N VAL A 54 3.86 4.20 21.02
CA VAL A 54 2.70 4.83 20.38
C VAL A 54 2.15 5.97 21.24
N ARG A 55 1.94 5.75 22.53
CA ARG A 55 1.47 6.80 23.45
C ARG A 55 2.42 7.98 23.55
N ALA A 56 3.73 7.72 23.55
CA ALA A 56 4.73 8.79 23.63
C ALA A 56 4.77 9.63 22.35
N ALA A 57 4.80 8.98 21.18
CA ALA A 57 4.91 9.65 19.88
C ALA A 57 3.62 10.38 19.45
N LEU A 58 2.45 9.86 19.84
CA LEU A 58 1.14 10.38 19.49
C LEU A 58 0.42 11.08 20.67
N GLY A 59 1.14 11.44 21.73
CA GLY A 59 0.56 12.08 22.91
C GLY A 59 -0.09 13.44 22.66
N ASP A 60 0.25 14.09 21.56
CA ASP A 60 -0.30 15.39 21.15
C ASP A 60 -1.49 15.26 20.17
N LEU A 61 -1.95 14.03 19.87
CA LEU A 61 -3.12 13.84 19.00
C LEU A 61 -4.34 14.59 19.53
N ALA A 62 -5.05 15.24 18.64
CA ALA A 62 -6.26 15.98 18.93
C ALA A 62 -7.43 15.58 18.01
N ALA A 63 -8.63 15.95 18.39
CA ALA A 63 -9.81 15.73 17.57
C ALA A 63 -9.68 16.44 16.21
N GLY A 64 -9.93 15.69 15.15
CA GLY A 64 -9.78 16.14 13.75
C GLY A 64 -8.43 15.82 13.13
N ASP A 65 -7.42 15.37 13.90
CA ASP A 65 -6.16 14.87 13.35
C ASP A 65 -6.38 13.56 12.56
N VAL A 66 -5.47 13.29 11.62
CA VAL A 66 -5.47 12.07 10.80
C VAL A 66 -4.15 11.34 10.99
N VAL A 67 -4.22 10.04 11.23
CA VAL A 67 -3.07 9.14 11.24
C VAL A 67 -3.11 8.25 10.01
N ILE A 68 -2.13 8.38 9.10
CA ILE A 68 -1.96 7.49 7.95
C ILE A 68 -0.87 6.47 8.31
N ASN A 69 -1.28 5.23 8.58
CA ASN A 69 -0.35 4.17 8.93
C ASN A 69 0.15 3.42 7.70
N CYS A 70 1.39 3.71 7.28
CA CYS A 70 2.14 2.99 6.26
C CYS A 70 3.19 2.04 6.85
N ALA A 71 3.34 1.99 8.19
CA ALA A 71 4.30 1.09 8.83
C ALA A 71 3.77 -0.34 8.82
N ALA A 72 4.65 -1.27 8.46
CA ALA A 72 4.38 -2.70 8.46
C ALA A 72 5.69 -3.51 8.47
N TYR A 73 5.61 -4.73 8.95
CA TYR A 73 6.59 -5.77 8.65
C TYR A 73 6.30 -6.28 7.23
N THR A 74 7.14 -5.93 6.26
CA THR A 74 6.87 -6.17 4.82
C THR A 74 7.71 -7.29 4.20
N ASP A 75 8.63 -7.89 4.93
CA ASP A 75 9.39 -9.04 4.47
C ASP A 75 8.51 -10.30 4.50
N VAL A 76 7.87 -10.59 3.36
CA VAL A 76 6.93 -11.71 3.21
C VAL A 76 7.60 -13.06 3.48
N ASP A 77 8.84 -13.23 3.03
CA ASP A 77 9.60 -14.47 3.23
C ASP A 77 10.13 -14.57 4.67
N GLY A 78 10.63 -13.47 5.23
CA GLY A 78 11.09 -13.39 6.61
C GLY A 78 9.98 -13.64 7.63
N ALA A 79 8.75 -13.21 7.35
CA ALA A 79 7.59 -13.42 8.22
C ALA A 79 7.31 -14.93 8.48
N GLN A 80 7.63 -15.81 7.51
CA GLN A 80 7.46 -17.26 7.70
C GLN A 80 8.35 -17.83 8.82
N SER A 81 9.44 -17.16 9.14
CA SER A 81 10.38 -17.57 10.22
C SER A 81 10.31 -16.63 11.44
N ASP A 82 9.67 -15.47 11.34
CA ASP A 82 9.47 -14.50 12.42
C ASP A 82 7.98 -14.12 12.55
N GLU A 83 7.15 -15.11 12.79
CA GLU A 83 5.71 -14.93 12.96
C GLU A 83 5.38 -13.95 14.09
N ALA A 84 6.07 -14.08 15.23
CA ALA A 84 5.84 -13.20 16.39
C ALA A 84 6.15 -11.73 16.06
N GLY A 85 7.26 -11.46 15.35
CA GLY A 85 7.63 -10.12 14.90
C GLY A 85 6.63 -9.57 13.88
N ALA A 86 6.16 -10.41 12.95
CA ALA A 86 5.16 -10.02 11.96
C ALA A 86 3.82 -9.65 12.64
N TYR A 87 3.30 -10.45 13.57
CA TYR A 87 2.06 -10.15 14.28
C TYR A 87 2.19 -8.95 15.19
N ARG A 88 3.31 -8.80 15.93
CA ARG A 88 3.57 -7.63 16.79
C ARG A 88 3.46 -6.32 16.00
N VAL A 89 4.04 -6.27 14.81
CA VAL A 89 4.01 -5.04 13.99
C VAL A 89 2.69 -4.92 13.21
N ASN A 90 2.25 -6.01 12.56
CA ASN A 90 1.15 -5.97 11.61
C ASN A 90 -0.23 -6.12 12.24
N ALA A 91 -0.34 -6.73 13.43
CA ALA A 91 -1.62 -6.94 14.12
C ALA A 91 -1.75 -6.04 15.36
N ASP A 92 -0.78 -6.09 16.30
CA ASP A 92 -0.85 -5.30 17.51
C ASP A 92 -0.64 -3.81 17.22
N GLY A 93 0.27 -3.47 16.29
CA GLY A 93 0.55 -2.10 15.89
C GLY A 93 -0.67 -1.30 15.46
N PRO A 94 -1.48 -1.76 14.49
CA PRO A 94 -2.73 -1.09 14.09
C PRO A 94 -3.74 -0.94 15.25
N ALA A 95 -3.83 -1.94 16.16
CA ALA A 95 -4.67 -1.83 17.34
C ALA A 95 -4.19 -0.75 18.32
N HIS A 96 -2.86 -0.61 18.51
CA HIS A 96 -2.28 0.46 19.33
C HIS A 96 -2.60 1.84 18.74
N LEU A 97 -2.45 2.01 17.42
CA LEU A 97 -2.77 3.26 16.72
C LEU A 97 -4.27 3.58 16.81
N ALA A 98 -5.14 2.58 16.60
CA ALA A 98 -6.58 2.76 16.72
C ALA A 98 -7.01 3.19 18.14
N ARG A 99 -6.39 2.61 19.20
CA ARG A 99 -6.63 3.07 20.58
C ARG A 99 -6.21 4.54 20.77
N ALA A 100 -5.08 4.94 20.22
CA ALA A 100 -4.62 6.32 20.34
C ALA A 100 -5.54 7.29 19.60
N THR A 101 -5.98 6.94 18.39
CA THR A 101 -6.88 7.80 17.59
C THR A 101 -8.28 7.90 18.22
N VAL A 102 -8.84 6.80 18.71
CA VAL A 102 -10.14 6.82 19.44
C VAL A 102 -10.07 7.72 20.65
N ALA A 103 -9.02 7.57 21.47
CA ALA A 103 -8.88 8.36 22.70
C ALA A 103 -8.76 9.87 22.43
N ALA A 104 -8.18 10.25 21.31
CA ALA A 104 -8.00 11.64 20.91
C ALA A 104 -9.17 12.21 20.08
N GLY A 105 -10.09 11.38 19.57
CA GLY A 105 -11.08 11.79 18.59
C GLY A 105 -10.48 12.02 17.18
N ALA A 106 -9.29 11.49 16.91
CA ALA A 106 -8.61 11.51 15.62
C ALA A 106 -9.13 10.37 14.71
N TRP A 107 -8.64 10.31 13.48
CA TRP A 107 -9.03 9.31 12.48
C TRP A 107 -7.83 8.49 12.01
N LEU A 108 -7.98 7.15 11.94
CA LEU A 108 -6.97 6.24 11.43
C LEU A 108 -7.29 5.79 10.01
N ILE A 109 -6.33 5.99 9.10
CA ILE A 109 -6.28 5.37 7.78
C ILE A 109 -5.15 4.32 7.82
N HIS A 110 -5.52 3.03 7.74
CA HIS A 110 -4.57 1.92 7.83
C HIS A 110 -4.31 1.28 6.46
N VAL A 111 -3.07 1.33 5.98
CA VAL A 111 -2.68 0.69 4.72
C VAL A 111 -2.46 -0.80 4.91
N SER A 112 -3.16 -1.61 4.11
CA SER A 112 -3.09 -3.07 4.10
C SER A 112 -2.66 -3.60 2.72
N THR A 113 -2.90 -4.88 2.43
CA THR A 113 -2.31 -5.62 1.31
C THR A 113 -3.31 -6.56 0.64
N ASP A 114 -3.04 -6.90 -0.61
CA ASP A 114 -3.71 -7.98 -1.37
C ASP A 114 -3.43 -9.37 -0.81
N TYR A 115 -2.39 -9.56 0.01
CA TYR A 115 -2.06 -10.84 0.66
C TYR A 115 -3.08 -11.30 1.71
N VAL A 116 -4.06 -10.47 2.05
CA VAL A 116 -5.19 -10.86 2.93
C VAL A 116 -6.14 -11.84 2.27
N PHE A 117 -6.10 -11.95 0.94
CA PHE A 117 -6.87 -12.93 0.17
C PHE A 117 -6.12 -14.26 0.04
N SER A 118 -6.84 -15.36 -0.26
CA SER A 118 -6.21 -16.68 -0.43
C SER A 118 -5.23 -16.74 -1.60
N GLY A 119 -5.40 -15.87 -2.59
CA GLY A 119 -4.58 -15.84 -3.79
C GLY A 119 -4.76 -17.04 -4.73
N GLN A 120 -5.74 -17.90 -4.47
CA GLN A 120 -6.00 -19.09 -5.28
C GLN A 120 -6.94 -18.76 -6.44
N VAL A 121 -6.61 -19.28 -7.62
CA VAL A 121 -7.48 -19.24 -8.78
C VAL A 121 -8.49 -20.41 -8.65
N GLY A 122 -9.77 -20.08 -8.42
CA GLY A 122 -10.85 -21.06 -8.43
C GLY A 122 -11.13 -21.70 -7.07
N GLY A 123 -12.03 -21.12 -6.29
CA GLY A 123 -12.65 -21.74 -5.14
C GLY A 123 -12.93 -20.76 -4.00
N SER A 124 -14.08 -20.11 -4.05
CA SER A 124 -14.73 -19.70 -2.79
C SER A 124 -15.61 -20.88 -2.36
N GLU A 125 -15.87 -21.02 -1.05
CA GLU A 125 -16.85 -22.00 -0.54
C GLU A 125 -18.27 -21.80 -1.14
N THR A 126 -18.48 -20.71 -1.89
CA THR A 126 -19.73 -20.31 -2.53
C THR A 126 -19.76 -20.55 -4.05
N GLY A 127 -18.68 -21.08 -4.67
CA GLY A 127 -18.66 -21.41 -6.12
C GLY A 127 -17.33 -21.06 -6.81
N PRO A 128 -17.10 -21.58 -8.03
CA PRO A 128 -15.86 -21.30 -8.75
C PRO A 128 -15.82 -19.84 -9.17
N ARG A 129 -14.83 -19.06 -8.64
CA ARG A 129 -14.49 -17.75 -9.23
C ARG A 129 -13.95 -17.96 -10.63
N SER A 130 -14.43 -17.19 -11.56
CA SER A 130 -13.77 -17.05 -12.85
C SER A 130 -12.36 -16.49 -12.61
N PRO A 131 -11.30 -17.04 -13.20
CA PRO A 131 -9.92 -16.53 -13.07
C PRO A 131 -9.73 -15.07 -13.54
N ALA A 132 -10.79 -14.41 -13.95
CA ALA A 132 -10.77 -13.06 -14.50
C ALA A 132 -11.39 -11.99 -13.59
N GLN A 133 -11.92 -12.35 -12.41
CA GLN A 133 -12.69 -11.42 -11.59
C GLN A 133 -11.84 -10.87 -10.44
N PRO A 134 -11.59 -9.53 -10.39
CA PRO A 134 -10.87 -8.89 -9.28
C PRO A 134 -11.54 -9.14 -7.92
N TYR A 135 -10.74 -9.11 -6.86
CA TYR A 135 -11.24 -9.22 -5.49
C TYR A 135 -11.98 -7.94 -5.08
N GLU A 136 -13.17 -8.11 -4.49
CA GLU A 136 -13.87 -7.07 -3.74
C GLU A 136 -13.50 -7.12 -2.25
N PRO A 137 -13.70 -6.03 -1.48
CA PRO A 137 -13.35 -6.00 -0.05
C PRO A 137 -13.92 -7.16 0.77
N ASP A 138 -15.16 -7.57 0.50
CA ASP A 138 -15.89 -8.60 1.25
C ASP A 138 -15.47 -10.04 0.86
N ASP A 139 -14.66 -10.19 -0.18
CA ASP A 139 -14.19 -11.50 -0.63
C ASP A 139 -13.16 -12.14 0.33
N VAL A 140 -12.71 -11.42 1.35
CA VAL A 140 -11.84 -11.97 2.41
C VAL A 140 -12.55 -13.09 3.18
N GLY A 141 -13.86 -12.94 3.49
CA GLY A 141 -14.64 -13.94 4.20
C GLY A 141 -13.97 -14.47 5.47
N GLU A 142 -14.08 -15.80 5.68
CA GLU A 142 -13.41 -16.53 6.76
C GLU A 142 -12.07 -17.17 6.30
N VAL A 143 -11.58 -16.80 5.11
CA VAL A 143 -10.38 -17.39 4.53
C VAL A 143 -9.15 -17.08 5.38
N ILE A 144 -8.34 -18.10 5.62
CA ILE A 144 -7.00 -17.94 6.22
C ILE A 144 -6.04 -17.59 5.08
N PRO A 145 -5.37 -16.43 5.12
CA PRO A 145 -4.34 -16.09 4.14
C PRO A 145 -3.24 -17.15 4.08
N ALA A 146 -2.70 -17.40 2.89
CA ALA A 146 -1.72 -18.46 2.67
C ALA A 146 -0.33 -18.20 3.31
N THR A 147 -0.08 -16.96 3.76
CA THR A 147 1.21 -16.55 4.33
C THR A 147 1.04 -15.94 5.72
N VAL A 148 2.07 -16.06 6.56
CA VAL A 148 2.12 -15.37 7.86
C VAL A 148 1.98 -13.85 7.69
N TYR A 149 2.62 -13.28 6.67
CA TYR A 149 2.47 -11.86 6.34
C TYR A 149 1.01 -11.48 6.10
N GLY A 150 0.32 -12.19 5.20
CA GLY A 150 -1.09 -11.93 4.89
C GLY A 150 -1.99 -12.11 6.11
N ALA A 151 -1.79 -13.18 6.89
CA ALA A 151 -2.54 -13.47 8.12
C ALA A 151 -2.34 -12.37 9.16
N SER A 152 -1.09 -11.94 9.40
CA SER A 152 -0.79 -10.85 10.34
C SER A 152 -1.39 -9.51 9.92
N LYS A 153 -1.38 -9.19 8.62
CA LYS A 153 -2.01 -7.97 8.08
C LYS A 153 -3.54 -8.01 8.24
N LEU A 154 -4.18 -9.14 7.93
CA LEU A 154 -5.62 -9.31 8.12
C LEU A 154 -6.02 -9.20 9.59
N ALA A 155 -5.22 -9.78 10.49
CA ALA A 155 -5.43 -9.62 11.93
C ALA A 155 -5.37 -8.14 12.34
N GLY A 156 -4.45 -7.36 11.76
CA GLY A 156 -4.33 -5.92 12.00
C GLY A 156 -5.52 -5.12 11.49
N GLU A 157 -6.06 -5.43 10.31
CA GLU A 157 -7.29 -4.81 9.82
C GLU A 157 -8.43 -5.01 10.82
N ARG A 158 -8.66 -6.26 11.24
CA ARG A 158 -9.71 -6.63 12.19
C ARG A 158 -9.50 -5.94 13.54
N SER A 159 -8.29 -6.02 14.10
CA SER A 159 -7.96 -5.41 15.39
C SER A 159 -8.15 -3.89 15.40
N ALA A 160 -7.80 -3.22 14.30
CA ALA A 160 -8.00 -1.77 14.18
C ALA A 160 -9.49 -1.40 14.09
N LEU A 161 -10.26 -2.11 13.26
CA LEU A 161 -11.72 -1.89 13.10
C LEU A 161 -12.51 -2.24 14.36
N ASP A 162 -12.13 -3.32 15.06
CA ASP A 162 -12.75 -3.71 16.33
C ASP A 162 -12.48 -2.66 17.44
N THR A 163 -11.30 -2.01 17.38
CA THR A 163 -10.89 -0.98 18.35
C THR A 163 -11.51 0.38 18.04
N ASP A 164 -11.45 0.82 16.78
CA ASP A 164 -12.11 2.03 16.27
C ASP A 164 -12.92 1.69 15.01
N PRO A 165 -14.23 1.53 15.11
CA PRO A 165 -15.10 1.27 13.96
C PRO A 165 -15.08 2.37 12.89
N ARG A 166 -14.47 3.52 13.15
CA ARG A 166 -14.27 4.58 12.14
C ARG A 166 -12.97 4.43 11.36
N THR A 167 -12.10 3.50 11.74
CA THR A 167 -10.85 3.23 10.99
C THR A 167 -11.18 2.94 9.52
N THR A 168 -10.47 3.58 8.60
CA THR A 168 -10.52 3.22 7.19
C THR A 168 -9.33 2.36 6.85
N VAL A 169 -9.59 1.19 6.28
CA VAL A 169 -8.55 0.28 5.77
C VAL A 169 -8.40 0.48 4.27
N VAL A 170 -7.17 0.67 3.80
CA VAL A 170 -6.86 0.76 2.37
C VAL A 170 -5.94 -0.39 1.98
N ARG A 171 -6.48 -1.41 1.30
CA ARG A 171 -5.67 -2.48 0.72
C ARG A 171 -5.06 -2.02 -0.58
N THR A 172 -3.79 -2.31 -0.76
CA THR A 172 -3.03 -2.02 -1.97
C THR A 172 -2.21 -3.24 -2.39
N ALA A 173 -1.57 -3.18 -3.56
CA ALA A 173 -0.80 -4.30 -4.09
C ALA A 173 0.42 -3.79 -4.88
N TRP A 174 1.52 -4.54 -4.88
CA TRP A 174 2.67 -4.39 -5.78
C TRP A 174 3.19 -2.95 -5.86
N VAL A 175 3.32 -2.28 -4.70
CA VAL A 175 3.73 -0.87 -4.62
C VAL A 175 5.18 -0.70 -5.12
N TYR A 176 5.40 0.26 -6.02
CA TYR A 176 6.70 0.60 -6.57
C TYR A 176 6.90 2.12 -6.65
N THR A 177 8.17 2.54 -6.71
CA THR A 177 8.57 3.96 -6.82
C THR A 177 9.16 4.32 -8.18
N GLY A 178 9.63 3.33 -8.94
CA GLY A 178 10.21 3.50 -10.27
C GLY A 178 11.69 3.89 -10.31
N GLY A 179 12.29 4.32 -9.20
CA GLY A 179 13.70 4.70 -9.13
C GLY A 179 14.65 3.53 -9.40
N PRO A 180 15.80 3.73 -10.09
CA PRO A 180 16.75 2.66 -10.36
C PRO A 180 17.37 2.08 -9.08
N ASP A 181 17.49 2.89 -8.02
CA ASP A 181 18.04 2.50 -6.72
C ASP A 181 16.99 1.94 -5.77
N SER A 182 15.71 1.93 -6.16
CA SER A 182 14.64 1.40 -5.31
C SER A 182 14.76 -0.11 -5.14
N ARG A 183 14.30 -0.61 -3.98
CA ARG A 183 14.32 -2.04 -3.67
C ARG A 183 13.08 -2.79 -4.18
N ASP A 184 12.15 -2.07 -4.81
CA ASP A 184 10.96 -2.65 -5.41
C ASP A 184 11.27 -3.43 -6.70
N PHE A 185 10.25 -4.07 -7.24
CA PHE A 185 10.39 -4.89 -8.45
C PHE A 185 10.80 -4.06 -9.65
N VAL A 186 10.26 -2.85 -9.84
CA VAL A 186 10.59 -1.97 -10.98
C VAL A 186 12.05 -1.56 -10.94
N GLY A 187 12.56 -1.10 -9.78
CA GLY A 187 13.97 -0.78 -9.62
C GLY A 187 14.87 -2.00 -9.80
N THR A 188 14.43 -3.18 -9.37
CA THR A 188 15.18 -4.43 -9.62
C THR A 188 15.27 -4.73 -11.12
N MET A 189 14.18 -4.60 -11.88
CA MET A 189 14.18 -4.82 -13.33
C MET A 189 15.08 -3.80 -14.05
N ARG A 190 15.08 -2.54 -13.63
CA ARG A 190 15.99 -1.50 -14.17
C ARG A 190 17.47 -1.86 -13.95
N ARG A 191 17.84 -2.38 -12.78
CA ARG A 191 19.23 -2.83 -12.51
C ARG A 191 19.59 -4.09 -13.30
N LEU A 192 18.67 -5.03 -13.41
CA LEU A 192 18.90 -6.26 -14.18
C LEU A 192 19.01 -5.98 -15.67
N GLU A 193 18.26 -5.02 -16.19
CA GLU A 193 18.37 -4.58 -17.57
C GLU A 193 19.82 -4.16 -17.92
N GLN A 194 20.49 -3.44 -17.03
CA GLN A 194 21.86 -2.96 -17.23
C GLN A 194 22.93 -4.04 -17.05
N THR A 195 22.62 -5.11 -16.32
CA THR A 195 23.62 -6.08 -15.86
C THR A 195 23.45 -7.50 -16.43
N ARG A 196 22.32 -7.80 -17.06
CA ARG A 196 21.97 -9.13 -17.57
C ARG A 196 21.61 -9.06 -19.06
N GLU A 197 22.05 -10.00 -19.84
CA GLU A 197 21.65 -10.13 -21.24
C GLU A 197 20.16 -10.47 -21.35
N THR A 198 19.68 -11.42 -20.55
CA THR A 198 18.29 -11.83 -20.45
C THR A 198 17.89 -12.03 -18.99
N VAL A 199 16.58 -11.98 -18.70
CA VAL A 199 16.01 -12.27 -17.40
C VAL A 199 14.79 -13.18 -17.54
N SER A 200 14.58 -14.10 -16.59
CA SER A 200 13.35 -14.90 -16.49
C SER A 200 12.48 -14.34 -15.38
N VAL A 201 11.20 -14.15 -15.66
CA VAL A 201 10.23 -13.53 -14.75
C VAL A 201 8.92 -14.34 -14.75
N VAL A 202 8.35 -14.55 -13.57
CA VAL A 202 7.12 -15.34 -13.41
C VAL A 202 5.94 -14.69 -14.14
N ASP A 203 5.17 -15.51 -14.88
CA ASP A 203 4.03 -15.08 -15.69
C ASP A 203 2.69 -15.64 -15.16
N ASP A 204 2.74 -16.56 -14.21
CA ASP A 204 1.59 -17.21 -13.57
C ASP A 204 1.17 -16.55 -12.24
N GLN A 205 1.67 -15.33 -11.95
CA GLN A 205 1.23 -14.48 -10.85
C GLN A 205 0.69 -13.17 -11.42
N VAL A 206 -0.60 -12.91 -11.22
CA VAL A 206 -1.31 -11.73 -11.75
C VAL A 206 -1.84 -10.88 -10.60
N GLY A 207 -1.53 -9.58 -10.62
CA GLY A 207 -1.91 -8.63 -9.58
C GLY A 207 -2.13 -7.21 -10.10
N SER A 208 -2.14 -6.25 -9.19
CA SER A 208 -2.37 -4.83 -9.45
C SER A 208 -1.10 -4.00 -9.17
N PRO A 209 -0.26 -3.72 -10.18
CA PRO A 209 0.90 -2.85 -9.98
C PRO A 209 0.47 -1.45 -9.56
N THR A 210 1.07 -0.90 -8.49
CA THR A 210 0.63 0.38 -7.92
C THR A 210 1.80 1.34 -7.72
N TYR A 211 1.75 2.48 -8.39
CA TYR A 211 2.73 3.55 -8.24
C TYR A 211 2.53 4.26 -6.91
N ALA A 212 3.58 4.32 -6.10
CA ALA A 212 3.53 4.90 -4.76
C ALA A 212 3.04 6.35 -4.73
N ARG A 213 3.35 7.16 -5.76
CA ARG A 213 2.88 8.54 -5.87
C ARG A 213 1.38 8.63 -6.13
N ASP A 214 0.84 7.78 -7.01
CA ASP A 214 -0.59 7.76 -7.30
C ASP A 214 -1.40 7.34 -6.06
N LEU A 215 -0.90 6.32 -5.35
CA LEU A 215 -1.51 5.91 -4.08
C LEU A 215 -1.39 7.02 -3.02
N ALA A 216 -0.28 7.73 -2.95
CA ALA A 216 -0.11 8.86 -2.03
C ALA A 216 -1.10 9.99 -2.34
N ASP A 217 -1.28 10.36 -3.62
CA ASP A 217 -2.28 11.35 -4.03
C ASP A 217 -3.70 10.92 -3.63
N GLY A 218 -4.03 9.63 -3.83
CA GLY A 218 -5.32 9.09 -3.40
C GLY A 218 -5.51 9.09 -1.88
N LEU A 219 -4.47 8.77 -1.10
CA LEU A 219 -4.52 8.83 0.37
C LEU A 219 -4.64 10.28 0.88
N TRP A 220 -4.04 11.24 0.21
CA TRP A 220 -4.25 12.66 0.51
C TRP A 220 -5.69 13.10 0.20
N GLU A 221 -6.25 12.65 -0.94
CA GLU A 221 -7.66 12.90 -1.27
C GLU A 221 -8.58 12.29 -0.20
N LEU A 222 -8.35 11.02 0.20
CA LEU A 222 -9.06 10.37 1.27
C LEU A 222 -8.95 11.14 2.60
N ALA A 223 -7.75 11.52 3.02
CA ALA A 223 -7.54 12.31 4.24
C ALA A 223 -8.30 13.65 4.21
N ALA A 224 -8.41 14.28 3.03
CA ALA A 224 -9.13 15.53 2.83
C ALA A 224 -10.66 15.40 2.96
N THR A 225 -11.22 14.19 2.71
CA THR A 225 -12.67 13.99 2.88
C THR A 225 -13.09 14.00 4.34
N GLY A 226 -12.17 13.71 5.25
CA GLY A 226 -12.48 13.39 6.64
C GLY A 226 -13.24 12.07 6.78
N PRO A 227 -13.57 11.64 8.00
CA PRO A 227 -14.26 10.36 8.27
C PRO A 227 -15.79 10.47 8.00
N THR A 228 -16.15 10.67 6.71
CA THR A 228 -17.55 10.66 6.28
C THR A 228 -18.14 9.26 6.34
N GLU A 229 -19.47 9.14 6.28
CA GLU A 229 -20.19 7.85 6.29
C GLU A 229 -19.69 6.89 5.17
N ALA A 230 -19.24 7.43 4.04
CA ALA A 230 -18.77 6.65 2.91
C ALA A 230 -17.39 6.01 3.12
N VAL A 231 -16.57 6.54 4.03
CA VAL A 231 -15.19 6.09 4.24
C VAL A 231 -14.89 5.63 5.66
N ALA A 232 -15.60 6.14 6.67
CA ALA A 232 -15.42 5.72 8.06
C ALA A 232 -15.87 4.27 8.23
N GLY A 233 -14.98 3.41 8.73
CA GLY A 233 -15.24 1.97 8.88
C GLY A 233 -15.16 1.18 7.59
N ALA A 234 -14.86 1.82 6.45
CA ALA A 234 -14.79 1.14 5.16
C ALA A 234 -13.45 0.42 4.94
N VAL A 235 -13.52 -0.67 4.18
CA VAL A 235 -12.36 -1.31 3.56
C VAL A 235 -12.36 -0.94 2.09
N LEU A 236 -11.33 -0.23 1.64
CA LEU A 236 -11.18 0.28 0.29
C LEU A 236 -10.00 -0.40 -0.41
N HIS A 237 -10.08 -0.53 -1.73
CA HIS A 237 -8.98 -0.99 -2.56
C HIS A 237 -8.36 0.17 -3.32
N GLY A 238 -7.12 0.55 -2.95
CA GLY A 238 -6.35 1.66 -3.55
C GLY A 238 -5.21 1.11 -4.42
N THR A 239 -5.47 0.85 -5.70
CA THR A 239 -4.47 0.41 -6.68
C THR A 239 -4.63 1.15 -8.00
N ASN A 240 -3.55 1.23 -8.79
CA ASN A 240 -3.71 1.66 -10.18
C ASN A 240 -4.67 0.72 -10.92
N ALA A 241 -5.39 1.26 -11.90
CA ALA A 241 -6.32 0.49 -12.71
C ALA A 241 -5.60 -0.52 -13.61
N GLY A 242 -6.31 -1.57 -13.98
CA GLY A 242 -5.76 -2.65 -14.80
C GLY A 242 -5.16 -3.79 -13.97
N ARG A 243 -4.50 -4.71 -14.66
CA ARG A 243 -3.83 -5.87 -14.09
C ARG A 243 -2.62 -6.24 -14.94
N ALA A 244 -1.64 -6.92 -14.33
CA ALA A 244 -0.49 -7.45 -15.04
C ALA A 244 0.07 -8.68 -14.33
N SER A 245 0.79 -9.55 -15.06
CA SER A 245 1.75 -10.46 -14.48
C SER A 245 3.08 -9.73 -14.18
N TRP A 246 3.92 -10.31 -13.31
CA TRP A 246 5.27 -9.77 -13.10
C TRP A 246 6.08 -9.74 -14.41
N TYR A 247 5.89 -10.76 -15.26
CA TYR A 247 6.50 -10.81 -16.59
C TYR A 247 6.08 -9.63 -17.48
N GLU A 248 4.78 -9.29 -17.51
CA GLU A 248 4.27 -8.14 -18.27
C GLU A 248 4.82 -6.82 -17.73
N VAL A 249 4.93 -6.66 -16.40
CA VAL A 249 5.55 -5.47 -15.78
C VAL A 249 7.02 -5.38 -16.15
N ALA A 250 7.77 -6.48 -16.09
CA ALA A 250 9.19 -6.50 -16.45
C ALA A 250 9.42 -6.11 -17.92
N ARG A 251 8.61 -6.65 -18.85
CA ARG A 251 8.65 -6.26 -20.26
C ARG A 251 8.38 -4.77 -20.47
N ALA A 252 7.40 -4.23 -19.76
CA ALA A 252 7.06 -2.81 -19.83
C ALA A 252 8.23 -1.94 -19.31
N VAL A 253 8.89 -2.35 -18.20
CA VAL A 253 10.08 -1.65 -17.68
C VAL A 253 11.20 -1.63 -18.72
N PHE A 254 11.52 -2.79 -19.35
CA PHE A 254 12.58 -2.87 -20.38
C PHE A 254 12.24 -1.96 -21.56
N ALA A 255 11.01 -2.02 -22.06
CA ALA A 255 10.58 -1.14 -23.15
C ALA A 255 10.73 0.34 -22.80
N GLN A 256 10.35 0.74 -21.59
CA GLN A 256 10.34 2.13 -21.15
C GLN A 256 11.77 2.69 -20.99
N VAL A 257 12.74 1.87 -20.63
CA VAL A 257 14.17 2.30 -20.59
C VAL A 257 14.89 2.14 -21.94
N GLY A 258 14.16 1.87 -23.04
CA GLY A 258 14.71 1.77 -24.39
C GLY A 258 15.35 0.41 -24.72
N ALA A 259 15.20 -0.59 -23.87
CA ALA A 259 15.71 -1.94 -24.08
C ALA A 259 14.68 -2.85 -24.79
N SER A 260 15.16 -3.93 -25.45
CA SER A 260 14.23 -4.90 -26.04
C SER A 260 13.45 -5.67 -24.96
N PRO A 261 12.11 -5.64 -24.98
CA PRO A 261 11.28 -6.48 -24.10
C PRO A 261 11.49 -7.99 -24.32
N ASP A 262 12.04 -8.40 -25.45
CA ASP A 262 12.29 -9.81 -25.76
C ASP A 262 13.46 -10.41 -24.96
N ARG A 263 14.23 -9.57 -24.26
CA ARG A 263 15.22 -9.99 -23.26
C ARG A 263 14.58 -10.52 -21.97
N VAL A 264 13.26 -10.32 -21.79
CA VAL A 264 12.51 -10.85 -20.66
C VAL A 264 11.79 -12.12 -21.12
N HIS A 265 12.07 -13.24 -20.46
CA HIS A 265 11.46 -14.54 -20.74
C HIS A 265 10.47 -14.93 -19.66
N PRO A 266 9.32 -15.52 -19.99
CA PRO A 266 8.40 -16.00 -18.98
C PRO A 266 8.96 -17.26 -18.29
N CYS A 267 8.66 -17.41 -17.01
CA CYS A 267 8.83 -18.65 -16.24
C CYS A 267 7.62 -18.86 -15.34
N THR A 268 7.55 -20.03 -14.69
CA THR A 268 6.49 -20.36 -13.74
C THR A 268 6.94 -20.13 -12.30
N THR A 269 5.99 -19.98 -11.38
CA THR A 269 6.27 -19.95 -9.93
C THR A 269 7.02 -21.18 -9.46
N ALA A 270 6.75 -22.36 -10.05
CA ALA A 270 7.45 -23.61 -9.71
C ALA A 270 8.93 -23.58 -10.07
N GLU A 271 9.33 -22.81 -11.10
CA GLU A 271 10.73 -22.61 -11.49
C GLU A 271 11.44 -21.57 -10.63
N PHE A 272 10.69 -20.79 -9.84
CA PHE A 272 11.23 -19.74 -8.96
C PHE A 272 10.70 -19.87 -7.52
N PRO A 273 11.04 -20.97 -6.80
CA PRO A 273 10.49 -21.25 -5.48
C PRO A 273 10.91 -20.18 -4.45
N ARG A 274 9.97 -19.83 -3.56
CA ARG A 274 10.15 -18.85 -2.47
C ARG A 274 9.71 -19.49 -1.15
N PRO A 275 10.27 -19.05 0.01
CA PRO A 275 9.85 -19.54 1.33
C PRO A 275 8.35 -19.36 1.61
N ALA A 276 7.81 -18.20 1.29
CA ALA A 276 6.38 -17.93 1.38
C ALA A 276 5.70 -18.17 0.02
N PRO A 277 4.53 -18.81 -0.03
CA PRO A 277 3.76 -18.93 -1.26
C PRO A 277 3.36 -17.55 -1.80
N ARG A 278 3.33 -17.42 -3.12
CA ARG A 278 2.90 -16.19 -3.79
C ARG A 278 1.51 -16.40 -4.39
N PRO A 279 0.59 -15.40 -4.26
CA PRO A 279 -0.72 -15.48 -4.88
C PRO A 279 -0.60 -15.65 -6.39
N ALA A 280 -1.29 -16.65 -6.96
CA ALA A 280 -1.42 -16.78 -8.42
C ALA A 280 -2.29 -15.66 -8.99
N PHE A 281 -3.26 -15.18 -8.20
CA PHE A 281 -4.13 -14.06 -8.57
C PHE A 281 -4.43 -13.20 -7.36
N SER A 282 -4.12 -11.90 -7.43
CA SER A 282 -4.36 -10.93 -6.36
C SER A 282 -4.86 -9.58 -6.87
N VAL A 283 -5.52 -9.56 -8.02
CA VAL A 283 -6.06 -8.32 -8.61
C VAL A 283 -7.15 -7.76 -7.72
N LEU A 284 -7.04 -6.49 -7.34
CA LEU A 284 -7.99 -5.76 -6.53
C LEU A 284 -8.96 -4.95 -7.40
N SER A 285 -10.26 -4.99 -7.09
CA SER A 285 -11.25 -4.14 -7.73
C SER A 285 -11.18 -2.71 -7.18
N GLY A 286 -11.16 -1.71 -8.05
CA GLY A 286 -11.26 -0.31 -7.66
C GLY A 286 -12.68 0.18 -7.38
N ALA A 287 -13.69 -0.71 -7.37
CA ALA A 287 -15.09 -0.32 -7.23
C ALA A 287 -15.38 0.32 -5.87
N SER A 288 -14.82 -0.23 -4.77
CA SER A 288 -15.00 0.32 -3.42
C SER A 288 -14.42 1.73 -3.28
N TRP A 289 -13.27 1.98 -3.91
CA TRP A 289 -12.64 3.31 -3.94
C TRP A 289 -13.52 4.35 -4.66
N ALA A 290 -14.03 3.97 -5.85
CA ALA A 290 -14.93 4.84 -6.62
C ALA A 290 -16.28 5.07 -5.92
N ALA A 291 -16.84 4.03 -5.28
CA ALA A 291 -18.09 4.13 -4.51
C ALA A 291 -17.96 5.04 -3.28
N ALA A 292 -16.76 5.16 -2.71
CA ALA A 292 -16.43 6.11 -1.65
C ALA A 292 -16.31 7.57 -2.15
N GLY A 293 -16.52 7.82 -3.45
CA GLY A 293 -16.43 9.15 -4.05
C GLY A 293 -15.00 9.62 -4.35
N LEU A 294 -14.01 8.74 -4.19
CA LEU A 294 -12.61 9.03 -4.45
C LEU A 294 -12.28 8.85 -5.93
N ARG A 295 -11.33 9.64 -6.43
CA ARG A 295 -10.90 9.55 -7.82
C ARG A 295 -10.18 8.23 -8.07
N PRO A 296 -10.64 7.40 -9.04
CA PRO A 296 -9.92 6.19 -9.43
C PRO A 296 -8.48 6.51 -9.84
N LEU A 297 -7.54 5.68 -9.37
CA LEU A 297 -6.16 5.81 -9.80
C LEU A 297 -6.07 5.45 -11.29
N ARG A 298 -5.14 6.09 -12.01
CA ARG A 298 -4.98 5.87 -13.46
C ARG A 298 -4.55 4.45 -13.79
N GLU A 299 -4.51 4.12 -15.06
CA GLU A 299 -4.07 2.84 -15.58
C GLU A 299 -2.59 2.60 -15.26
N TRP A 300 -2.21 1.37 -14.88
CA TRP A 300 -0.88 1.02 -14.38
C TRP A 300 0.27 1.29 -15.36
N ARG A 301 0.02 1.13 -16.69
CA ARG A 301 1.07 1.41 -17.70
C ARG A 301 1.42 2.90 -17.72
N ALA A 302 0.42 3.76 -17.71
CA ALA A 302 0.64 5.21 -17.67
C ALA A 302 1.32 5.64 -16.35
N ALA A 303 1.01 4.95 -15.24
CA ALA A 303 1.68 5.16 -13.96
C ALA A 303 3.14 4.72 -14.00
N LEU A 304 3.45 3.58 -14.63
CA LEU A 304 4.81 3.08 -14.81
C LEU A 304 5.66 4.00 -15.70
N ASP A 305 5.07 4.49 -16.80
CA ASP A 305 5.74 5.42 -17.72
C ASP A 305 6.18 6.70 -16.99
N GLU A 306 5.30 7.27 -16.15
CA GLU A 306 5.66 8.43 -15.34
C GLU A 306 6.69 8.08 -14.26
N ALA A 307 6.56 6.94 -13.60
CA ALA A 307 7.46 6.53 -12.53
C ALA A 307 8.91 6.39 -13.03
N ILE A 308 9.10 5.85 -14.23
CA ILE A 308 10.42 5.69 -14.84
C ILE A 308 10.93 7.04 -15.35
N GLY A 309 10.11 7.81 -16.08
CA GLY A 309 10.49 9.11 -16.63
C GLY A 309 10.81 10.15 -15.55
N ALA A 310 10.06 10.15 -14.43
CA ALA A 310 10.32 11.05 -13.29
C ALA A 310 11.62 10.73 -12.54
N SER A 311 12.15 9.52 -12.73
CA SER A 311 13.38 9.04 -12.05
C SER A 311 14.63 9.25 -12.89
N GLU A 312 14.51 9.68 -14.14
CA GLU A 312 15.65 10.06 -14.96
C GLU A 312 16.08 11.49 -14.58
N PRO A 313 17.40 11.75 -14.40
CA PRO A 313 17.87 13.12 -14.29
C PRO A 313 17.42 13.86 -15.55
N ALA A 314 16.80 15.03 -15.41
CA ALA A 314 16.45 15.86 -16.54
C ALA A 314 17.70 15.93 -17.45
N SER A 315 17.62 15.35 -18.64
CA SER A 315 18.70 15.39 -19.62
C SER A 315 18.91 16.87 -19.92
N GLY A 316 19.97 17.42 -19.29
CA GLY A 316 20.34 18.81 -19.44
C GLY A 316 20.50 19.08 -20.92
N SER A 317 19.66 19.96 -21.45
CA SER A 317 19.99 20.70 -22.66
C SER A 317 21.34 21.38 -22.41
N LEU A 318 22.40 20.76 -22.89
CA LEU A 318 23.68 21.45 -23.04
C LEU A 318 23.47 22.62 -24.01
N PRO A 319 24.00 23.79 -23.68
CA PRO A 319 23.91 24.99 -24.50
C PRO A 319 24.63 24.86 -25.83
#